data_0884818c7f8d0907eb19e35d9acec3e5
#
_entry.id   0884818c7f8d0907eb19e35d9acec3e5
#
_cell.length_a   1.000
_cell.length_b   1.000
_cell.length_c   1.000
_cell.angle_alpha   90.00
_cell.angle_beta   90.00
_cell.angle_gamma   90.00
#
_symmetry.space_group_name_H-M   'P 1'
#
loop_
_entity.id
_entity.type
_entity.pdbx_description
1 polymer ?
#
loop_
_entity_poly.entity_id
_entity_poly.type
_entity_poly.pdbx_seq_one_letter_code
_entity_poly.pdbx_strand_id
1 'polypeptide(L)'
;MKFLSAARQTAVVETILPFAAPAVKDSKKTGTTSYEFLPDATQILEELLPQSFRASLFKCFLDAAVSEQIGRRVTMKAATENADDMVKSLSLLYNRARQAQITKEIAEVIGGAAALE
;
A
#
# COMPACT_ATOMS: atom_id res chain seq x y z
N MET A 1 10.14 -0.21 -8.22
CA MET A 1 9.72 -0.72 -6.89
C MET A 1 9.10 -2.08 -7.10
N LYS A 2 9.44 -3.05 -6.26
CA LYS A 2 8.82 -4.38 -6.29
C LYS A 2 7.75 -4.45 -5.21
N PHE A 3 6.52 -4.76 -5.60
CA PHE A 3 5.42 -4.94 -4.68
C PHE A 3 5.49 -6.34 -4.06
N LEU A 4 5.62 -6.41 -2.74
CA LEU A 4 5.63 -7.67 -1.98
C LEU A 4 4.32 -7.84 -1.18
N SER A 5 3.88 -6.77 -0.53
CA SER A 5 2.61 -6.72 0.20
C SER A 5 2.19 -5.27 0.41
N ALA A 6 0.94 -5.05 0.86
CA ALA A 6 0.44 -3.71 1.19
C ALA A 6 1.31 -2.97 2.21
N ALA A 7 1.96 -3.70 3.12
CA ALA A 7 2.81 -3.13 4.18
C ALA A 7 4.31 -3.10 3.80
N ARG A 8 4.73 -3.83 2.75
CA ARG A 8 6.15 -3.96 2.41
C ARG A 8 6.39 -3.76 0.93
N GLN A 9 7.07 -2.68 0.63
CA GLN A 9 7.52 -2.32 -0.71
C GLN A 9 9.03 -2.10 -0.65
N THR A 10 9.75 -2.67 -1.59
CA THR A 10 11.22 -2.55 -1.66
C THR A 10 11.66 -1.99 -3.00
N ALA A 11 12.60 -1.05 -2.95
CA ALA A 11 13.29 -0.62 -4.14
C ALA A 11 14.27 -1.73 -4.57
N VAL A 12 14.09 -2.26 -5.78
CA VAL A 12 14.94 -3.30 -6.33
C VAL A 12 15.40 -2.86 -7.72
N VAL A 13 16.65 -3.09 -8.02
CA VAL A 13 17.18 -2.97 -9.38
C VAL A 13 17.11 -4.37 -9.99
N GLU A 14 16.32 -4.52 -11.03
CA GLU A 14 16.16 -5.77 -11.76
C GLU A 14 16.89 -5.66 -13.10
N THR A 15 17.82 -6.58 -13.37
CA THR A 15 18.53 -6.62 -14.62
C THR A 15 17.69 -7.35 -15.64
N ILE A 16 17.20 -6.63 -16.65
CA ILE A 16 16.33 -7.20 -17.68
C ILE A 16 17.16 -7.82 -18.81
N LEU A 17 18.32 -7.27 -19.10
CA LEU A 17 19.24 -7.75 -20.11
C LEU A 17 20.67 -7.84 -19.53
N PRO A 18 21.46 -8.91 -19.85
CA PRO A 18 21.11 -10.06 -20.71
C PRO A 18 20.11 -11.02 -20.04
N PHE A 19 19.33 -11.74 -20.86
CA PHE A 19 18.49 -12.81 -20.34
C PHE A 19 19.39 -13.90 -19.73
N ALA A 20 19.42 -14.00 -18.41
CA ALA A 20 20.11 -15.10 -17.75
C ALA A 20 19.32 -16.39 -18.00
N ALA A 21 19.95 -17.39 -18.62
CA ALA A 21 19.37 -18.72 -18.66
C ALA A 21 19.09 -19.17 -17.22
N PRO A 22 17.89 -19.66 -16.91
CA PRO A 22 17.60 -20.14 -15.58
C PRO A 22 18.64 -21.22 -15.24
N ALA A 23 19.37 -21.03 -14.13
CA ALA A 23 20.27 -22.07 -13.63
C ALA A 23 19.42 -23.31 -13.44
N VAL A 24 19.65 -24.33 -14.24
CA VAL A 24 19.01 -25.64 -14.13
C VAL A 24 19.49 -26.20 -12.79
N LYS A 25 18.76 -25.88 -11.72
CA LYS A 25 18.88 -26.64 -10.47
C LYS A 25 18.47 -28.06 -10.84
N ASP A 26 19.35 -29.00 -10.59
CA ASP A 26 19.12 -30.44 -10.80
C ASP A 26 17.71 -30.85 -10.40
N SER A 27 16.75 -30.60 -11.27
CA SER A 27 15.44 -31.22 -11.16
C SER A 27 15.64 -32.65 -11.61
N LYS A 28 15.50 -33.57 -10.65
CA LYS A 28 15.40 -35.00 -10.88
C LYS A 28 14.77 -35.24 -12.24
N LYS A 29 15.46 -36.00 -13.09
CA LYS A 29 15.06 -36.47 -14.41
C LYS A 29 13.61 -36.95 -14.41
N THR A 30 12.68 -36.05 -14.50
CA THR A 30 11.31 -36.38 -14.86
C THR A 30 11.30 -36.37 -16.36
N GLY A 31 11.03 -37.50 -16.97
CA GLY A 31 11.08 -37.91 -18.36
C GLY A 31 11.31 -36.77 -19.37
N THR A 32 12.29 -36.95 -20.24
CA THR A 32 12.55 -36.11 -21.40
C THR A 32 11.29 -36.03 -22.25
N THR A 33 10.44 -35.08 -21.97
CA THR A 33 9.35 -34.71 -22.88
C THR A 33 10.00 -34.10 -24.11
N SER A 34 9.99 -34.82 -25.21
CA SER A 34 10.46 -34.29 -26.49
C SER A 34 9.39 -33.30 -26.98
N TYR A 35 9.76 -32.02 -27.10
CA TYR A 35 8.90 -31.01 -27.69
C TYR A 35 9.21 -30.90 -29.19
N GLU A 36 8.17 -30.92 -30.01
CA GLU A 36 8.25 -30.66 -31.43
C GLU A 36 7.96 -29.17 -31.66
N PHE A 37 8.88 -28.47 -32.35
CA PHE A 37 8.75 -27.03 -32.62
C PHE A 37 8.32 -26.82 -34.05
N LEU A 38 7.21 -26.10 -34.26
CA LEU A 38 6.71 -25.69 -35.56
C LEU A 38 6.53 -24.16 -35.56
N PRO A 39 7.13 -23.40 -36.52
CA PRO A 39 7.93 -23.90 -37.64
C PRO A 39 9.38 -24.28 -37.27
N ASP A 40 10.11 -23.47 -36.53
CA ASP A 40 11.51 -23.75 -36.10
C ASP A 40 11.77 -23.04 -34.75
N ALA A 41 12.56 -23.69 -33.89
CA ALA A 41 12.89 -23.16 -32.58
C ALA A 41 13.57 -21.78 -32.63
N THR A 42 14.39 -21.53 -33.66
CA THR A 42 15.08 -20.25 -33.82
C THR A 42 14.13 -19.11 -34.14
N GLN A 43 13.19 -19.35 -35.06
CA GLN A 43 12.16 -18.35 -35.43
C GLN A 43 11.25 -18.01 -34.25
N ILE A 44 10.86 -19.04 -33.49
CA ILE A 44 10.04 -18.84 -32.28
C ILE A 44 10.80 -17.98 -31.24
N LEU A 45 12.09 -18.22 -31.04
CA LEU A 45 12.92 -17.44 -30.11
C LEU A 45 13.07 -15.98 -30.57
N GLU A 46 13.29 -15.74 -31.85
CA GLU A 46 13.41 -14.39 -32.40
C GLU A 46 12.13 -13.54 -32.16
N GLU A 47 10.97 -14.16 -32.17
CA GLU A 47 9.70 -13.49 -31.89
C GLU A 47 9.41 -13.40 -30.38
N LEU A 48 9.72 -14.42 -29.60
CA LEU A 48 9.45 -14.45 -28.16
C LEU A 48 10.37 -13.52 -27.36
N LEU A 49 11.63 -13.34 -27.74
CA LEU A 49 12.58 -12.51 -27.01
C LEU A 49 12.12 -11.05 -26.89
N PRO A 50 11.72 -10.35 -27.98
CA PRO A 50 11.24 -8.99 -27.85
C PRO A 50 9.92 -8.89 -27.11
N GLN A 51 9.04 -9.87 -27.24
CA GLN A 51 7.79 -9.90 -26.48
C GLN A 51 8.06 -10.07 -24.98
N SER A 52 8.94 -10.99 -24.59
CA SER A 52 9.34 -11.21 -23.20
C SER A 52 9.97 -9.96 -22.59
N PHE A 53 10.82 -9.25 -23.36
CA PHE A 53 11.38 -7.97 -22.92
C PHE A 53 10.29 -6.93 -22.66
N ARG A 54 9.35 -6.75 -23.60
CA ARG A 54 8.25 -5.81 -23.46
C ARG A 54 7.37 -6.15 -22.25
N ALA A 55 7.05 -7.43 -22.05
CA ALA A 55 6.27 -7.90 -20.92
C ALA A 55 6.99 -7.64 -19.58
N SER A 56 8.29 -7.89 -19.50
CA SER A 56 9.09 -7.64 -18.31
C SER A 56 9.18 -6.16 -17.97
N LEU A 57 9.36 -5.33 -18.99
CA LEU A 57 9.38 -3.87 -18.82
C LEU A 57 8.03 -3.33 -18.39
N PHE A 58 6.95 -3.81 -19.00
CA PHE A 58 5.58 -3.44 -18.62
C PHE A 58 5.24 -3.86 -17.18
N LYS A 59 5.67 -5.06 -16.77
CA LYS A 59 5.55 -5.52 -15.38
C LYS A 59 6.24 -4.55 -14.41
N CYS A 60 7.45 -4.06 -14.71
CA CYS A 60 8.15 -3.10 -13.86
C CYS A 60 7.37 -1.79 -13.69
N PHE A 61 6.74 -1.29 -14.75
CA PHE A 61 5.88 -0.11 -14.68
C PHE A 61 4.63 -0.35 -13.85
N LEU A 62 3.98 -1.50 -14.03
CA LEU A 62 2.81 -1.87 -13.24
C LEU A 62 3.16 -1.99 -11.75
N ASP A 63 4.25 -2.66 -11.41
CA ASP A 63 4.71 -2.80 -10.03
C ASP A 63 5.01 -1.43 -9.39
N ALA A 64 5.58 -0.50 -10.13
CA ALA A 64 5.82 0.86 -9.65
C ALA A 64 4.52 1.62 -9.41
N ALA A 65 3.58 1.59 -10.36
CA ALA A 65 2.29 2.27 -10.26
C ALA A 65 1.43 1.70 -9.11
N VAL A 66 1.38 0.37 -9.00
CA VAL A 66 0.65 -0.30 -7.91
C VAL A 66 1.26 0.05 -6.56
N SER A 67 2.60 0.04 -6.44
CA SER A 67 3.29 0.40 -5.20
C SER A 67 2.97 1.83 -4.76
N GLU A 68 2.94 2.78 -5.70
CA GLU A 68 2.57 4.17 -5.40
C GLU A 68 1.13 4.29 -4.90
N GLN A 69 0.17 3.67 -5.60
CA GLN A 69 -1.25 3.76 -5.24
C GLN A 69 -1.55 3.08 -3.90
N ILE A 70 -0.93 1.94 -3.64
CA ILE A 70 -1.11 1.24 -2.35
C ILE A 70 -0.46 2.03 -1.22
N GLY A 71 0.76 2.57 -1.41
CA GLY A 71 1.40 3.43 -0.42
C GLY A 71 0.53 4.63 -0.07
N ARG A 72 -0.02 5.31 -1.07
CA ARG A 72 -0.97 6.42 -0.88
C ARG A 72 -2.21 5.99 -0.10
N ARG A 73 -2.82 4.88 -0.47
CA ARG A 73 -4.01 4.35 0.21
C ARG A 73 -3.76 4.03 1.68
N VAL A 74 -2.64 3.37 1.99
CA VAL A 74 -2.27 3.03 3.38
C VAL A 74 -2.04 4.28 4.21
N THR A 75 -1.32 5.26 3.66
CA THR A 75 -1.06 6.53 4.35
C THR A 75 -2.35 7.33 4.60
N MET A 76 -3.22 7.39 3.59
CA MET A 76 -4.51 8.09 3.73
C MET A 76 -5.44 7.41 4.72
N LYS A 77 -5.43 6.07 4.77
CA LYS A 77 -6.18 5.33 5.78
C LYS A 77 -5.69 5.67 7.20
N ALA A 78 -4.39 5.65 7.43
CA ALA A 78 -3.82 6.03 8.72
C ALA A 78 -4.13 7.50 9.08
N ALA A 79 -4.09 8.40 8.11
CA ALA A 79 -4.47 9.80 8.31
C ALA A 79 -5.94 9.95 8.72
N THR A 80 -6.84 9.19 8.11
CA THR A 80 -8.27 9.19 8.47
C THR A 80 -8.48 8.65 9.89
N GLU A 81 -7.84 7.56 10.25
CA GLU A 81 -7.91 7.00 11.62
C GLU A 81 -7.41 8.01 12.66
N ASN A 82 -6.29 8.69 12.40
CA ASN A 82 -5.77 9.74 13.28
C ASN A 82 -6.73 10.95 13.38
N ALA A 83 -7.36 11.34 12.27
CA ALA A 83 -8.33 12.41 12.27
C ALA A 83 -9.58 12.05 13.08
N ASP A 84 -10.08 10.83 12.96
CA ASP A 84 -11.23 10.34 13.74
C ASP A 84 -10.93 10.34 15.24
N ASP A 85 -9.73 9.95 15.66
CA ASP A 85 -9.32 9.97 17.06
C ASP A 85 -9.16 11.41 17.57
N MET A 86 -8.67 12.32 16.75
CA MET A 86 -8.62 13.74 17.08
C MET A 86 -10.02 14.34 17.26
N VAL A 87 -10.97 14.01 16.38
CA VAL A 87 -12.37 14.45 16.50
C VAL A 87 -12.99 13.95 17.80
N LYS A 88 -12.77 12.66 18.16
CA LYS A 88 -13.26 12.10 19.43
C LYS A 88 -12.67 12.85 20.64
N SER A 89 -11.38 13.10 20.65
CA SER A 89 -10.70 13.80 21.74
C SER A 89 -11.17 15.23 21.88
N LEU A 90 -11.33 15.95 20.78
CA LEU A 90 -11.86 17.34 20.78
C LEU A 90 -13.31 17.38 21.22
N SER A 91 -14.15 16.43 20.81
CA SER A 91 -15.55 16.34 21.24
C SER A 91 -15.65 16.12 22.75
N LEU A 92 -14.80 15.29 23.31
CA LEU A 92 -14.72 15.06 24.75
C LEU A 92 -14.31 16.35 25.51
N LEU A 93 -13.28 17.03 25.01
CA LEU A 93 -12.81 18.29 25.57
C LEU A 93 -13.90 19.38 25.50
N TYR A 94 -14.56 19.49 24.35
CA TYR A 94 -15.66 20.44 24.17
C TYR A 94 -16.82 20.18 25.17
N ASN A 95 -17.26 18.93 25.28
CA ASN A 95 -18.32 18.58 26.21
C ASN A 95 -17.96 18.89 27.67
N ARG A 96 -16.69 18.63 28.04
CA ARG A 96 -16.17 18.95 29.38
C ARG A 96 -16.16 20.46 29.63
N ALA A 97 -15.67 21.23 28.65
CA ALA A 97 -15.66 22.69 28.74
C ALA A 97 -17.09 23.27 28.82
N ARG A 98 -18.00 22.77 28.00
CA ARG A 98 -19.41 23.15 28.04
C ARG A 98 -20.06 22.87 29.40
N GLN A 99 -19.84 21.68 29.97
CA GLN A 99 -20.37 21.33 31.28
C GLN A 99 -19.79 22.23 32.39
N ALA A 100 -18.49 22.53 32.34
CA ALA A 100 -17.84 23.43 33.28
C ALA A 100 -18.42 24.84 33.19
N GLN A 101 -18.67 25.32 31.98
CA GLN A 101 -19.27 26.64 31.73
C GLN A 101 -20.70 26.73 32.32
N ILE A 102 -21.54 25.74 32.01
CA ILE A 102 -22.92 25.65 32.54
C ILE A 102 -22.91 25.60 34.07
N THR A 103 -22.04 24.79 34.67
CA THR A 103 -21.92 24.67 36.12
C THR A 103 -21.50 26.00 36.75
N LYS A 104 -20.59 26.72 36.12
CA LYS A 104 -20.16 28.06 36.57
C LYS A 104 -21.31 29.07 36.51
N GLU A 105 -22.05 29.11 35.44
CA GLU A 105 -23.21 30.01 35.28
C GLU A 105 -24.30 29.70 36.33
N ILE A 106 -24.60 28.44 36.60
CA ILE A 106 -25.53 28.05 37.64
C ILE A 106 -25.02 28.49 39.03
N ALA A 107 -23.74 28.29 39.32
CA ALA A 107 -23.14 28.70 40.60
C ALA A 107 -23.18 30.22 40.80
N GLU A 108 -22.93 30.98 39.74
CA GLU A 108 -23.03 32.44 39.78
C GLU A 108 -24.47 32.93 40.06
N VAL A 109 -25.48 32.30 39.43
CA VAL A 109 -26.89 32.65 39.66
C VAL A 109 -27.30 32.31 41.11
N ILE A 110 -26.93 31.11 41.60
CA ILE A 110 -27.26 30.69 42.98
C ILE A 110 -26.51 31.58 43.97
N GLY A 111 -25.23 31.89 43.75
CA GLY A 111 -24.44 32.77 44.61
C GLY A 111 -25.00 34.21 44.63
N GLY A 112 -25.46 34.73 43.49
CA GLY A 112 -26.12 36.01 43.40
C GLY A 112 -27.47 36.08 44.14
N ALA A 113 -28.26 35.02 44.05
CA ALA A 113 -29.53 34.94 44.80
C ALA A 113 -29.30 34.88 46.31
N ALA A 114 -28.34 34.10 46.78
CA ALA A 114 -27.97 33.98 48.18
C ALA A 114 -27.36 35.25 48.78
N ALA A 115 -26.81 36.13 47.95
CA ALA A 115 -26.25 37.45 48.39
C ALA A 115 -27.33 38.56 48.52
N LEU A 116 -28.54 38.29 48.05
CA LEU A 116 -29.66 39.24 48.10
C LEU A 116 -30.66 38.93 49.24
N GLU A 117 -30.53 37.74 49.87
CA GLU A 117 -31.19 37.41 51.13
C GLU A 117 -30.35 37.85 52.35
#